data_db8f522a3a0e334d494fa2875a0fcd5d
#
_entry.id   db8f522a3a0e334d494fa2875a0fcd5d
#
_cell.length_a   1.000
_cell.length_b   1.000
_cell.length_c   1.000
_cell.angle_alpha   90.00
_cell.angle_beta   90.00
_cell.angle_gamma   90.00
#
_symmetry.space_group_name_H-M   'P 1'
#
loop_
_entity.id
_entity.type
_entity.pdbx_description
1 polymer ?
#
loop_
_entity_poly.entity_id
_entity_poly.type
_entity_poly.pdbx_seq_one_letter_code
_entity_poly.pdbx_strand_id
1 'polypeptide(L)'
;MEPSISRTVDVAADPHAVWSMVTDLPRMDQFSPENIGGHWVDGATGPAEGARFRGTNRNGDKLWWTRVRVVACEPGRLFTFDVRTPFGVRVSRWSYLITPTATGCRLTEQWYRVGSWVVRRFLGPRVTGRADRPGFNVESIEHTLAAVKARAESTSAVPDAA
;
A
#
# COMPACT_ATOMS: atom_id res chain seq x y z
N MET A 1 13.58 -12.35 -1.18
CA MET A 1 12.70 -12.44 -2.38
C MET A 1 12.79 -11.09 -3.07
N GLU A 2 13.09 -11.05 -4.35
CA GLU A 2 13.15 -9.80 -5.11
C GLU A 2 11.74 -9.30 -5.45
N PRO A 3 11.51 -7.97 -5.45
CA PRO A 3 10.24 -7.40 -5.85
C PRO A 3 9.99 -7.60 -7.36
N SER A 4 8.76 -7.89 -7.73
CA SER A 4 8.34 -7.96 -9.13
C SER A 4 8.21 -6.56 -9.76
N ILE A 5 7.91 -5.56 -8.92
CA ILE A 5 7.87 -4.14 -9.27
C ILE A 5 8.44 -3.36 -8.09
N SER A 6 9.27 -2.36 -8.38
CA SER A 6 9.77 -1.39 -7.39
C SER A 6 9.82 -0.01 -8.02
N ARG A 7 9.30 0.99 -7.33
CA ARG A 7 9.36 2.41 -7.72
C ARG A 7 9.73 3.25 -6.53
N THR A 8 10.40 4.36 -6.80
CA THR A 8 10.97 5.23 -5.77
C THR A 8 10.71 6.69 -6.10
N VAL A 9 10.44 7.50 -5.08
CA VAL A 9 10.32 8.96 -5.20
C VAL A 9 11.03 9.63 -4.02
N ASP A 10 11.68 10.77 -4.26
CA ASP A 10 12.19 11.62 -3.20
C ASP A 10 11.07 12.56 -2.72
N VAL A 11 10.90 12.68 -1.40
CA VAL A 11 9.86 13.45 -0.73
C VAL A 11 10.50 14.44 0.23
N ALA A 12 10.22 15.73 0.05
CA ALA A 12 10.72 16.81 0.92
C ALA A 12 9.83 16.95 2.17
N ALA A 13 9.76 15.89 2.97
CA ALA A 13 8.98 15.84 4.20
C ALA A 13 9.60 14.86 5.20
N ASP A 14 9.20 14.99 6.46
CA ASP A 14 9.65 14.13 7.56
C ASP A 14 9.32 12.66 7.30
N PRO A 15 10.28 11.71 7.51
CA PRO A 15 10.05 10.28 7.31
C PRO A 15 8.87 9.70 8.09
N HIS A 16 8.61 10.19 9.31
CA HIS A 16 7.49 9.73 10.14
C HIS A 16 6.15 10.23 9.62
N ALA A 17 6.10 11.45 9.05
CA ALA A 17 4.90 11.97 8.39
C ALA A 17 4.53 11.10 7.18
N VAL A 18 5.50 10.77 6.34
CA VAL A 18 5.31 9.87 5.19
C VAL A 18 4.90 8.46 5.64
N TRP A 19 5.56 7.93 6.68
CA TRP A 19 5.24 6.61 7.25
C TRP A 19 3.80 6.55 7.76
N SER A 20 3.34 7.58 8.46
CA SER A 20 1.96 7.67 8.94
C SER A 20 0.93 7.63 7.81
N MET A 21 1.24 8.22 6.65
CA MET A 21 0.37 8.17 5.47
C MET A 21 0.27 6.78 4.85
N VAL A 22 1.41 6.11 4.62
CA VAL A 22 1.44 4.80 3.96
C VAL A 22 0.98 3.65 4.87
N THR A 23 0.91 3.85 6.17
CA THR A 23 0.42 2.86 7.14
C THR A 23 -1.03 3.05 7.55
N ASP A 24 -1.65 4.19 7.19
CA ASP A 24 -3.06 4.46 7.43
C ASP A 24 -3.96 3.73 6.42
N LEU A 25 -3.96 2.41 6.50
CA LEU A 25 -4.74 1.55 5.60
C LEU A 25 -6.24 1.90 5.56
N PRO A 26 -6.90 2.32 6.66
CA PRO A 26 -8.28 2.79 6.61
C PRO A 26 -8.53 3.95 5.65
N ARG A 27 -7.54 4.84 5.46
CA ARG A 27 -7.64 6.03 4.58
C ARG A 27 -6.78 5.91 3.32
N MET A 28 -6.45 4.70 2.89
CA MET A 28 -5.65 4.47 1.68
C MET A 28 -6.35 4.93 0.40
N ASP A 29 -7.66 5.14 0.41
CA ASP A 29 -8.44 5.73 -0.68
C ASP A 29 -7.95 7.13 -1.11
N GLN A 30 -7.27 7.85 -0.20
CA GLN A 30 -6.67 9.15 -0.50
C GLN A 30 -5.46 9.05 -1.45
N PHE A 31 -4.85 7.87 -1.56
CA PHE A 31 -3.61 7.65 -2.29
C PHE A 31 -3.72 6.57 -3.36
N SER A 32 -4.51 5.53 -3.13
CA SER A 32 -4.62 4.37 -4.03
C SER A 32 -5.76 4.54 -5.04
N PRO A 33 -5.55 4.23 -6.33
CA PRO A 33 -6.62 4.27 -7.32
C PRO A 33 -7.58 3.07 -7.26
N GLU A 34 -7.29 2.06 -6.43
CA GLU A 34 -8.10 0.83 -6.34
C GLU A 34 -8.57 0.53 -4.93
N ASN A 35 -7.71 0.71 -3.91
CA ASN A 35 -8.09 0.48 -2.52
C ASN A 35 -8.93 1.66 -2.01
N ILE A 36 -10.12 1.37 -1.52
CA ILE A 36 -11.07 2.36 -0.99
C ILE A 36 -11.18 2.32 0.54
N GLY A 37 -10.09 1.89 1.20
CA GLY A 37 -10.00 1.82 2.66
C GLY A 37 -10.42 0.47 3.23
N GLY A 38 -10.88 0.49 4.47
CA GLY A 38 -11.26 -0.71 5.22
C GLY A 38 -11.17 -0.49 6.73
N HIS A 39 -10.98 -1.57 7.47
CA HIS A 39 -10.90 -1.50 8.93
C HIS A 39 -9.98 -2.60 9.50
N TRP A 40 -9.37 -2.30 10.64
CA TRP A 40 -8.63 -3.28 11.43
C TRP A 40 -9.57 -4.31 12.02
N VAL A 41 -9.11 -5.56 12.13
CA VAL A 41 -9.90 -6.70 12.63
C VAL A 41 -9.11 -7.47 13.68
N ASP A 42 -9.77 -8.42 14.34
CA ASP A 42 -9.17 -9.31 15.35
C ASP A 42 -8.49 -8.55 16.51
N GLY A 43 -9.08 -7.43 16.94
CA GLY A 43 -8.58 -6.63 18.05
C GLY A 43 -7.44 -5.67 17.69
N ALA A 44 -6.97 -5.64 16.44
CA ALA A 44 -6.00 -4.64 16.00
C ALA A 44 -6.64 -3.26 15.90
N THR A 45 -5.88 -2.21 16.27
CA THR A 45 -6.30 -0.81 16.22
C THR A 45 -5.42 0.06 15.32
N GLY A 46 -4.35 -0.53 14.77
CA GLY A 46 -3.38 0.17 13.93
C GLY A 46 -2.30 -0.76 13.38
N PRO A 47 -1.31 -0.17 12.69
CA PRO A 47 -0.22 -0.92 12.08
C PRO A 47 0.72 -1.49 13.16
N ALA A 48 0.79 -2.81 13.23
CA ALA A 48 1.73 -3.55 14.07
C ALA A 48 2.03 -4.90 13.40
N GLU A 49 3.17 -5.49 13.67
CA GLU A 49 3.49 -6.83 13.15
C GLU A 49 2.43 -7.84 13.62
N GLY A 50 1.94 -8.65 12.69
CA GLY A 50 0.86 -9.61 12.92
C GLY A 50 -0.55 -9.03 12.87
N ALA A 51 -0.72 -7.70 12.92
CA ALA A 51 -2.01 -7.04 12.83
C ALA A 51 -2.75 -7.41 11.53
N ARG A 52 -4.07 -7.50 11.62
CA ARG A 52 -4.94 -7.88 10.51
C ARG A 52 -5.89 -6.76 10.14
N PHE A 53 -6.11 -6.63 8.83
CA PHE A 53 -6.96 -5.60 8.26
C PHE A 53 -7.85 -6.21 7.17
N ARG A 54 -9.07 -5.73 7.05
CA ARG A 54 -9.99 -6.05 5.96
C ARG A 54 -10.03 -4.86 5.01
N GLY A 55 -9.38 -5.00 3.86
CA GLY A 55 -9.36 -3.98 2.81
C GLY A 55 -10.48 -4.15 1.81
N THR A 56 -11.05 -3.04 1.34
CA THR A 56 -12.04 -2.99 0.28
C THR A 56 -11.42 -2.36 -0.95
N ASN A 57 -11.74 -2.93 -2.12
CA ASN A 57 -11.18 -2.48 -3.41
C ASN A 57 -12.30 -2.31 -4.42
N ARG A 58 -12.10 -1.38 -5.38
CA ARG A 58 -13.05 -1.08 -6.44
C ARG A 58 -12.36 -0.95 -7.79
N ASN A 59 -13.01 -1.43 -8.83
CA ASN A 59 -12.66 -1.17 -10.22
C ASN A 59 -13.95 -1.06 -11.05
N GLY A 60 -14.37 0.16 -11.37
CA GLY A 60 -15.69 0.42 -11.95
C GLY A 60 -16.80 -0.15 -11.06
N ASP A 61 -17.64 -1.00 -11.62
CA ASP A 61 -18.75 -1.66 -10.91
C ASP A 61 -18.32 -2.86 -10.06
N LYS A 62 -17.06 -3.29 -10.19
CA LYS A 62 -16.54 -4.42 -9.41
C LYS A 62 -16.09 -3.96 -8.04
N LEU A 63 -16.61 -4.62 -7.01
CA LEU A 63 -16.26 -4.41 -5.60
C LEU A 63 -15.84 -5.74 -5.00
N TRP A 64 -14.70 -5.76 -4.31
CA TRP A 64 -14.23 -6.96 -3.59
C TRP A 64 -13.44 -6.57 -2.35
N TRP A 65 -13.30 -7.51 -1.42
CA TRP A 65 -12.51 -7.34 -0.22
C TRP A 65 -11.36 -8.34 -0.13
N THR A 66 -10.35 -7.97 0.60
CA THR A 66 -9.14 -8.76 0.84
C THR A 66 -8.83 -8.80 2.33
N ARG A 67 -8.13 -9.84 2.74
CA ARG A 67 -7.50 -9.90 4.06
C ARG A 67 -6.07 -9.42 3.92
N VAL A 68 -5.68 -8.51 4.80
CA VAL A 68 -4.31 -8.03 4.93
C VAL A 68 -3.72 -8.54 6.24
N ARG A 69 -2.47 -8.94 6.22
CA ARG A 69 -1.69 -9.24 7.43
C ARG A 69 -0.37 -8.50 7.36
N VAL A 70 -0.09 -7.68 8.37
CA VAL A 70 1.19 -6.99 8.53
C VAL A 70 2.28 -8.03 8.83
N VAL A 71 3.38 -7.96 8.10
CA VAL A 71 4.52 -8.89 8.18
C VAL A 71 5.72 -8.24 8.86
N ALA A 72 5.93 -6.94 8.61
CA ALA A 72 6.95 -6.15 9.26
C ALA A 72 6.43 -4.71 9.43
N CYS A 73 6.73 -4.10 10.57
CA CYS A 73 6.31 -2.76 10.90
C CYS A 73 7.40 -2.09 11.74
N GLU A 74 8.25 -1.29 11.08
CA GLU A 74 9.31 -0.49 11.71
C GLU A 74 8.96 0.99 11.52
N PRO A 75 8.53 1.71 12.57
CA PRO A 75 8.12 3.11 12.46
C PRO A 75 9.14 3.99 11.76
N GLY A 76 8.68 4.77 10.79
CA GLY A 76 9.51 5.65 9.98
C GLY A 76 10.41 4.97 8.95
N ARG A 77 10.41 3.64 8.84
CA ARG A 77 11.35 2.89 7.97
C ARG A 77 10.73 1.86 7.06
N LEU A 78 9.93 0.95 7.62
CA LEU A 78 9.46 -0.22 6.87
C LEU A 78 8.04 -0.58 7.26
N PHE A 79 7.20 -0.77 6.25
CA PHE A 79 5.87 -1.34 6.41
C PHE A 79 5.64 -2.38 5.33
N THR A 80 5.50 -3.63 5.72
CA THR A 80 5.30 -4.77 4.79
C THR A 80 4.06 -5.55 5.19
N PHE A 81 3.23 -5.89 4.19
CA PHE A 81 2.04 -6.69 4.44
C PHE A 81 1.73 -7.65 3.30
N ASP A 82 1.15 -8.79 3.66
CA ASP A 82 0.60 -9.78 2.73
C ASP A 82 -0.87 -9.49 2.46
N VAL A 83 -1.25 -9.55 1.19
CA VAL A 83 -2.65 -9.50 0.75
C VAL A 83 -3.12 -10.93 0.44
N ARG A 84 -4.29 -11.27 0.97
CA ARG A 84 -4.91 -12.58 0.82
C ARG A 84 -6.34 -12.45 0.31
N THR A 85 -6.79 -13.48 -0.39
CA THR A 85 -8.22 -13.62 -0.72
C THR A 85 -9.06 -13.76 0.55
N PRO A 86 -10.40 -13.61 0.47
CA PRO A 86 -11.32 -13.93 1.57
C PRO A 86 -11.11 -15.31 2.17
N PHE A 87 -10.71 -16.28 1.38
CA PHE A 87 -10.44 -17.67 1.79
C PHE A 87 -9.01 -17.90 2.31
N GLY A 88 -8.21 -16.84 2.48
CA GLY A 88 -6.87 -16.89 3.08
C GLY A 88 -5.72 -17.21 2.13
N VAL A 89 -5.97 -17.41 0.83
CA VAL A 89 -4.90 -17.64 -0.16
C VAL A 89 -4.10 -16.36 -0.38
N ARG A 90 -2.79 -16.39 -0.17
CA ARG A 90 -1.90 -15.24 -0.39
C ARG A 90 -1.76 -14.97 -1.89
N VAL A 91 -1.99 -13.71 -2.28
CA VAL A 91 -1.97 -13.28 -3.69
C VAL A 91 -0.87 -12.28 -4.00
N SER A 92 -0.48 -11.45 -3.04
CA SER A 92 0.62 -10.50 -3.20
C SER A 92 1.22 -10.10 -1.85
N ARG A 93 2.40 -9.48 -1.92
CA ARG A 93 3.01 -8.75 -0.81
C ARG A 93 3.31 -7.34 -1.28
N TRP A 94 3.12 -6.38 -0.41
CA TRP A 94 3.46 -4.99 -0.60
C TRP A 94 4.42 -4.52 0.48
N SER A 95 5.32 -3.63 0.11
CA SER A 95 6.30 -3.08 1.05
C SER A 95 6.54 -1.61 0.75
N TYR A 96 6.50 -0.79 1.79
CA TYR A 96 6.96 0.60 1.77
C TYR A 96 8.25 0.69 2.55
N LEU A 97 9.31 1.19 1.88
CA LEU A 97 10.59 1.49 2.51
C LEU A 97 10.79 3.00 2.52
N ILE A 98 11.18 3.53 3.66
CA ILE A 98 11.44 4.94 3.86
C ILE A 98 12.87 5.10 4.32
N THR A 99 13.66 5.83 3.56
CA THR A 99 15.07 6.10 3.87
C THR A 99 15.25 7.59 4.07
N PRO A 100 15.68 8.05 5.25
CA PRO A 100 15.97 9.48 5.47
C PRO A 100 17.01 10.02 4.49
N THR A 101 16.84 11.27 4.08
CA THR A 101 17.80 12.04 3.25
C THR A 101 18.10 13.38 3.91
N ALA A 102 19.04 14.15 3.37
CA ALA A 102 19.37 15.46 3.91
C ALA A 102 18.20 16.47 3.85
N THR A 103 17.24 16.28 2.94
CA THR A 103 16.13 17.22 2.69
C THR A 103 14.75 16.60 2.91
N GLY A 104 14.68 15.42 3.52
CA GLY A 104 13.42 14.71 3.74
C GLY A 104 13.64 13.21 3.76
N CYS A 105 12.96 12.49 2.87
CA CYS A 105 13.15 11.04 2.75
C CYS A 105 12.98 10.55 1.30
N ARG A 106 13.41 9.31 1.10
CA ARG A 106 13.13 8.53 -0.09
C ARG A 106 12.10 7.46 0.22
N LEU A 107 10.97 7.50 -0.48
CA LEU A 107 9.90 6.52 -0.37
C LEU A 107 9.98 5.55 -1.53
N THR A 108 10.08 4.26 -1.22
CA THR A 108 10.05 3.17 -2.21
C THR A 108 8.84 2.28 -1.95
N GLU A 109 8.02 2.06 -2.96
CA GLU A 109 6.93 1.09 -2.93
C GLU A 109 7.31 -0.13 -3.77
N GLN A 110 7.11 -1.31 -3.20
CA GLN A 110 7.45 -2.59 -3.81
C GLN A 110 6.25 -3.53 -3.82
N TRP A 111 6.08 -4.22 -4.94
CA TRP A 111 5.11 -5.28 -5.08
C TRP A 111 5.78 -6.60 -5.41
N TYR A 112 5.41 -7.64 -4.68
CA TYR A 112 5.88 -8.99 -4.86
C TYR A 112 4.72 -9.86 -5.33
N ARG A 113 4.90 -10.49 -6.48
CA ARG A 113 3.96 -11.46 -7.00
C ARG A 113 4.12 -12.76 -6.22
N VAL A 114 3.12 -13.11 -5.44
CA VAL A 114 3.05 -14.37 -4.73
C VAL A 114 1.73 -15.08 -5.07
N GLY A 115 1.63 -16.37 -4.76
CA GLY A 115 0.41 -17.13 -4.97
C GLY A 115 0.39 -17.99 -6.23
N SER A 116 -0.63 -18.84 -6.29
CA SER A 116 -0.80 -19.86 -7.31
C SER A 116 -1.05 -19.28 -8.70
N TRP A 117 -0.48 -19.93 -9.72
CA TRP A 117 -0.77 -19.64 -11.13
C TRP A 117 -2.26 -19.69 -11.46
N VAL A 118 -3.01 -20.63 -10.87
CA VAL A 118 -4.46 -20.79 -11.07
C VAL A 118 -5.23 -19.56 -10.61
N VAL A 119 -4.92 -19.03 -9.42
CA VAL A 119 -5.57 -17.82 -8.88
C VAL A 119 -5.32 -16.63 -9.82
N ARG A 120 -4.09 -16.47 -10.30
CA ARG A 120 -3.71 -15.37 -11.18
C ARG A 120 -4.36 -15.44 -12.55
N ARG A 121 -4.43 -16.64 -13.14
CA ARG A 121 -4.89 -16.83 -14.52
C ARG A 121 -6.41 -16.80 -14.66
N PHE A 122 -7.14 -17.29 -13.66
CA PHE A 122 -8.59 -17.49 -13.76
C PHE A 122 -9.41 -16.65 -12.79
N LEU A 123 -9.06 -16.61 -11.50
CA LEU A 123 -9.85 -15.92 -10.48
C LEU A 123 -9.59 -14.42 -10.45
N GLY A 124 -8.33 -14.01 -10.50
CA GLY A 124 -7.94 -12.60 -10.42
C GLY A 124 -8.68 -11.73 -11.44
N PRO A 125 -8.59 -12.00 -12.75
CA PRO A 125 -9.27 -11.20 -13.77
C PRO A 125 -10.79 -11.13 -13.62
N ARG A 126 -11.42 -12.24 -13.19
CA ARG A 126 -12.87 -12.29 -12.96
C ARG A 126 -13.31 -11.43 -11.77
N VAL A 127 -12.55 -11.46 -10.69
CA VAL A 127 -12.86 -10.72 -9.47
C VAL A 127 -12.54 -9.23 -9.63
N THR A 128 -11.37 -8.90 -10.15
CA THR A 128 -10.87 -7.52 -10.19
C THR A 128 -11.23 -6.79 -11.49
N GLY A 129 -11.64 -7.52 -12.53
CA GLY A 129 -11.85 -6.96 -13.87
C GLY A 129 -10.56 -6.55 -14.60
N ARG A 130 -9.38 -6.95 -14.08
CA ARG A 130 -8.08 -6.58 -14.65
C ARG A 130 -7.36 -7.81 -15.18
N ALA A 131 -7.24 -7.89 -16.51
CA ALA A 131 -6.48 -8.95 -17.19
C ALA A 131 -4.97 -8.75 -17.04
N ASP A 132 -4.49 -7.51 -17.18
CA ASP A 132 -3.10 -7.12 -16.95
C ASP A 132 -2.92 -6.52 -15.55
N ARG A 133 -2.79 -7.38 -14.56
CA ARG A 133 -2.56 -6.96 -13.18
C ARG A 133 -1.17 -6.34 -12.97
N PRO A 134 -0.07 -6.85 -13.56
CA PRO A 134 1.25 -6.23 -13.45
C PRO A 134 1.29 -4.82 -14.02
N GLY A 135 0.77 -4.60 -15.23
CA GLY A 135 0.72 -3.27 -15.83
C GLY A 135 -0.06 -2.28 -14.97
N PHE A 136 -1.25 -2.66 -14.51
CA PHE A 136 -2.02 -1.84 -13.58
C PHE A 136 -1.27 -1.54 -12.28
N ASN A 137 -0.55 -2.50 -11.70
CA ASN A 137 0.20 -2.27 -10.46
C ASN A 137 1.36 -1.28 -10.64
N VAL A 138 1.98 -1.21 -11.83
CA VAL A 138 2.98 -0.16 -12.15
C VAL A 138 2.32 1.22 -12.04
N GLU A 139 1.22 1.43 -12.76
CA GLU A 139 0.48 2.70 -12.75
C GLU A 139 -0.05 3.05 -11.35
N SER A 140 -0.56 2.06 -10.63
CA SER A 140 -1.08 2.24 -9.27
C SER A 140 0.01 2.67 -8.28
N ILE A 141 1.19 2.07 -8.34
CA ILE A 141 2.35 2.44 -7.51
C ILE A 141 2.80 3.86 -7.83
N GLU A 142 2.94 4.20 -9.11
CA GLU A 142 3.35 5.55 -9.53
C GLU A 142 2.33 6.60 -9.08
N HIS A 143 1.04 6.32 -9.19
CA HIS A 143 -0.02 7.18 -8.69
C HIS A 143 0.06 7.36 -7.16
N THR A 144 0.17 6.26 -6.42
CA THR A 144 0.25 6.28 -4.95
C THR A 144 1.46 7.09 -4.47
N LEU A 145 2.64 6.85 -5.03
CA LEU A 145 3.85 7.58 -4.69
C LEU A 145 3.72 9.09 -4.97
N ALA A 146 3.15 9.46 -6.12
CA ALA A 146 2.92 10.86 -6.47
C ALA A 146 1.93 11.54 -5.51
N ALA A 147 0.84 10.86 -5.16
CA ALA A 147 -0.18 11.37 -4.24
C ALA A 147 0.36 11.56 -2.81
N VAL A 148 1.12 10.56 -2.29
CA VAL A 148 1.78 10.66 -0.98
C VAL A 148 2.78 11.82 -0.97
N LYS A 149 3.63 11.93 -2.00
CA LYS A 149 4.59 13.03 -2.14
C LYS A 149 3.89 14.39 -2.10
N ALA A 150 2.89 14.60 -2.94
CA ALA A 150 2.17 15.86 -3.02
C ALA A 150 1.52 16.22 -1.68
N ARG A 151 0.91 15.26 -0.99
CA ARG A 151 0.29 15.47 0.31
C ARG A 151 1.30 15.78 1.40
N ALA A 152 2.39 15.04 1.48
CA ALA A 152 3.42 15.21 2.50
C ALA A 152 4.10 16.59 2.36
N GLU A 153 4.47 16.97 1.15
CA GLU A 153 5.15 18.24 0.88
C GLU A 153 4.23 19.44 1.11
N SER A 154 2.92 19.35 0.78
CA SER A 154 1.96 20.41 1.06
C SER A 154 1.76 20.65 2.56
N THR A 155 1.82 19.59 3.36
CA THR A 155 1.66 19.69 4.82
C THR A 155 2.91 20.27 5.48
N SER A 156 4.11 19.95 4.94
CA SER A 156 5.38 20.49 5.44
C SER A 156 5.61 21.96 5.06
N ALA A 157 4.94 22.47 4.03
CA ALA A 157 5.06 23.86 3.57
C ALA A 157 4.19 24.84 4.35
N VAL A 158 3.29 24.40 5.25
CA VAL A 158 2.53 25.29 6.13
C VAL A 158 3.38 25.59 7.37
N PRO A 159 3.94 26.81 7.53
CA PRO A 159 4.63 27.18 8.77
C PRO A 159 3.60 27.15 9.90
N ASP A 160 4.02 26.66 11.08
CA ASP A 160 3.27 26.87 12.31
C ASP A 160 2.91 28.34 12.43
N ALA A 161 1.63 28.64 12.28
CA ALA A 161 1.13 29.98 12.62
C ALA A 161 1.16 30.08 14.14
N ALA A 162 2.20 30.77 14.62
CA ALA A 162 2.38 31.12 16.02
C ALA A 162 1.24 32.02 16.54
#